data_779fa55fc0edc12755b79935bfb72cec
#
_entry.id   779fa55fc0edc12755b79935bfb72cec
#
_cell.length_a   1.000
_cell.length_b   1.000
_cell.length_c   1.000
_cell.angle_alpha   90.00
_cell.angle_beta   90.00
_cell.angle_gamma   90.00
#
_symmetry.space_group_name_H-M   'P 1'
#
loop_
_entity.id
_entity.type
_entity.pdbx_description
1 polymer ?
#
loop_
_entity_poly.entity_id
_entity_poly.type
_entity_poly.pdbx_seq_one_letter_code
_entity_poly.pdbx_strand_id
1 'polypeptide(L)'
;MNEEQMKQRTKEFAKQIIKLCRQLPNNREGRLIGDQLFRSGTSVAANYRSACRARSRADFISKLSIVEEEADESLFWLEIIKEMEIFYAPFMDSLMTENDEIIAILVSSIKTSRRNK
;
A
#
# COMPACT_ATOMS: atom_id res chain seq x y z
N MET A 1 -15.87 2.57 7.00
CA MET A 1 -15.03 3.58 6.29
C MET A 1 -15.56 3.74 4.88
N ASN A 2 -15.75 4.97 4.41
CA ASN A 2 -16.25 5.22 3.07
C ASN A 2 -15.10 5.41 2.07
N GLU A 3 -15.45 5.49 0.78
CA GLU A 3 -14.46 5.62 -0.29
C GLU A 3 -13.59 6.87 -0.14
N GLU A 4 -14.17 7.99 0.24
CA GLU A 4 -13.42 9.24 0.38
C GLU A 4 -12.38 9.14 1.49
N GLN A 5 -12.76 8.55 2.62
CA GLN A 5 -11.83 8.32 3.73
C GLN A 5 -10.72 7.36 3.32
N MET A 6 -11.06 6.31 2.58
CA MET A 6 -10.06 5.33 2.13
C MET A 6 -9.11 5.94 1.08
N LYS A 7 -9.60 6.82 0.20
CA LYS A 7 -8.74 7.56 -0.73
C LYS A 7 -7.71 8.40 0.03
N GLN A 8 -8.15 9.10 1.06
CA GLN A 8 -7.24 9.91 1.88
C GLN A 8 -6.25 9.04 2.64
N ARG A 9 -6.72 7.93 3.19
CA ARG A 9 -5.88 7.01 3.96
C ARG A 9 -4.78 6.37 3.11
N THR A 10 -5.12 5.90 1.92
CA THR A 10 -4.12 5.32 1.00
C THR A 10 -3.16 6.39 0.48
N LYS A 11 -3.64 7.60 0.26
CA LYS A 11 -2.79 8.72 -0.16
C LYS A 11 -1.79 9.09 0.94
N GLU A 12 -2.24 9.14 2.20
CA GLU A 12 -1.35 9.40 3.33
C GLU A 12 -0.31 8.29 3.48
N PHE A 13 -0.73 7.04 3.30
CA PHE A 13 0.19 5.90 3.28
C PHE A 13 1.27 6.09 2.22
N ALA A 14 0.89 6.47 1.00
CA ALA A 14 1.83 6.72 -0.10
C ALA A 14 2.83 7.82 0.27
N LYS A 15 2.37 8.90 0.92
CA LYS A 15 3.25 9.99 1.37
C LYS A 15 4.27 9.50 2.41
N GLN A 16 3.84 8.65 3.34
CA GLN A 16 4.74 8.08 4.35
C GLN A 16 5.78 7.17 3.71
N ILE A 17 5.37 6.39 2.71
CA ILE A 17 6.31 5.56 1.93
C ILE A 17 7.37 6.44 1.26
N ILE A 18 6.97 7.54 0.63
CA ILE A 18 7.90 8.47 -0.01
C ILE A 18 8.88 9.05 1.01
N LYS A 19 8.39 9.45 2.17
CA LYS A 19 9.24 9.99 3.24
C LYS A 19 10.26 8.96 3.71
N LEU A 20 9.84 7.70 3.85
CA LEU A 20 10.75 6.61 4.21
C LEU A 20 11.82 6.41 3.14
N CYS A 21 11.41 6.36 1.87
CA CYS A 21 12.35 6.13 0.76
C CYS A 21 13.43 7.21 0.69
N ARG A 22 13.10 8.46 1.05
CA ARG A 22 14.07 9.56 1.10
C ARG A 22 15.16 9.34 2.15
N GLN A 23 14.89 8.53 3.15
CA GLN A 23 15.80 8.27 4.27
C GLN A 23 16.63 7.00 4.10
N LEU A 24 16.33 6.18 3.10
CA LEU A 24 17.08 4.95 2.86
C LEU A 24 18.52 5.27 2.44
N PRO A 25 19.49 4.39 2.82
CA PRO A 25 20.88 4.65 2.49
C PRO A 25 21.13 4.68 0.98
N ASN A 26 22.05 5.54 0.56
CA ASN A 26 22.42 5.68 -0.85
C ASN A 26 23.47 4.64 -1.21
N ASN A 27 23.07 3.37 -1.22
CA ASN A 27 23.88 2.25 -1.63
C ASN A 27 23.03 1.33 -2.50
N ARG A 28 23.59 0.23 -2.97
CA ARG A 28 22.88 -0.66 -3.90
C ARG A 28 21.55 -1.17 -3.33
N GLU A 29 21.58 -1.70 -2.11
CA GLU A 29 20.39 -2.26 -1.46
C GLU A 29 19.32 -1.20 -1.23
N GLY A 30 19.73 -0.07 -0.68
CA GLY A 30 18.82 1.04 -0.40
C GLY A 30 18.12 1.54 -1.67
N ARG A 31 18.87 1.64 -2.78
CA ARG A 31 18.30 2.10 -4.05
C ARG A 31 17.36 1.07 -4.66
N LEU A 32 17.77 -0.19 -4.75
CA LEU A 32 16.97 -1.23 -5.41
C LEU A 32 15.69 -1.53 -4.65
N ILE A 33 15.79 -1.69 -3.34
CA ILE A 33 14.63 -1.99 -2.48
C ILE A 33 13.75 -0.76 -2.36
N GLY A 34 14.38 0.42 -2.21
CA GLY A 34 13.65 1.68 -2.17
C GLY A 34 12.80 1.91 -3.41
N ASP A 35 13.34 1.60 -4.60
CA ASP A 35 12.60 1.74 -5.85
C ASP A 35 11.36 0.84 -5.87
N GLN A 36 11.48 -0.39 -5.39
CA GLN A 36 10.37 -1.34 -5.32
C GLN A 36 9.30 -0.88 -4.33
N LEU A 37 9.72 -0.43 -3.17
CA LEU A 37 8.79 0.07 -2.15
C LEU A 37 8.09 1.34 -2.62
N PHE A 38 8.84 2.28 -3.20
CA PHE A 38 8.28 3.52 -3.74
C PHE A 38 7.19 3.21 -4.76
N ARG A 39 7.48 2.31 -5.70
CA ARG A 39 6.54 1.91 -6.74
C ARG A 39 5.29 1.25 -6.13
N SER A 40 5.47 0.24 -5.29
CA SER A 40 4.33 -0.50 -4.74
C SER A 40 3.49 0.36 -3.79
N GLY A 41 4.13 1.13 -2.93
CA GLY A 41 3.44 1.96 -1.94
C GLY A 41 2.63 3.10 -2.58
N THR A 42 3.17 3.75 -3.61
CA THR A 42 2.43 4.81 -4.31
C THR A 42 1.33 4.20 -5.19
N SER A 43 1.54 2.98 -5.70
CA SER A 43 0.54 2.26 -6.49
C SER A 43 -0.70 1.90 -5.67
N VAL A 44 -0.56 1.68 -4.36
CA VAL A 44 -1.71 1.43 -3.47
C VAL A 44 -2.72 2.59 -3.60
N ALA A 45 -2.25 3.81 -3.46
CA ALA A 45 -3.12 4.99 -3.53
C ALA A 45 -3.64 5.24 -4.96
N ALA A 46 -2.76 5.17 -5.95
CA ALA A 46 -3.13 5.44 -7.34
C ALA A 46 -4.17 4.44 -7.84
N ASN A 47 -3.97 3.16 -7.54
CA ASN A 47 -4.90 2.11 -7.97
C ASN A 47 -6.20 2.12 -7.19
N TYR A 48 -6.17 2.47 -5.89
CA TYR A 48 -7.42 2.63 -5.15
C TYR A 48 -8.27 3.75 -5.73
N ARG A 49 -7.65 4.88 -6.06
CA ARG A 49 -8.34 6.00 -6.71
C ARG A 49 -8.95 5.55 -8.04
N SER A 50 -8.23 4.75 -8.82
CA SER A 50 -8.72 4.19 -10.07
C SER A 50 -9.91 3.24 -9.82
N ALA A 51 -9.84 2.42 -8.76
CA ALA A 51 -10.94 1.51 -8.39
C ALA A 51 -12.23 2.29 -8.10
N CYS A 52 -12.13 3.44 -7.44
CA CYS A 52 -13.30 4.28 -7.14
C CYS A 52 -13.98 4.84 -8.40
N ARG A 53 -13.30 4.79 -9.53
CA ARG A 53 -13.82 5.23 -10.84
C ARG A 53 -14.19 4.05 -11.73
N ALA A 54 -14.32 2.86 -11.15
CA ALA A 54 -14.64 1.64 -11.89
C ALA A 54 -16.02 1.77 -12.55
N ARG A 55 -16.16 1.14 -13.71
CA ARG A 55 -17.36 1.20 -14.54
C ARG A 55 -18.41 0.14 -14.20
N SER A 56 -18.03 -0.85 -13.40
CA SER A 56 -18.87 -1.95 -13.00
C SER A 56 -18.36 -2.54 -11.69
N ARG A 57 -19.20 -3.38 -11.06
CA ARG A 57 -18.78 -4.09 -9.86
C ARG A 57 -17.61 -5.02 -10.15
N ALA A 58 -17.66 -5.74 -11.27
CA ALA A 58 -16.59 -6.64 -11.67
C ALA A 58 -15.26 -5.89 -11.85
N ASP A 59 -15.32 -4.72 -12.49
CA ASP A 59 -14.13 -3.87 -12.67
C ASP A 59 -13.61 -3.36 -11.34
N PHE A 60 -14.53 -2.94 -10.45
CA PHE A 60 -14.17 -2.49 -9.09
C PHE A 60 -13.42 -3.59 -8.31
N ILE A 61 -13.97 -4.80 -8.30
CA ILE A 61 -13.35 -5.95 -7.62
C ILE A 61 -11.97 -6.25 -8.22
N SER A 62 -11.87 -6.25 -9.54
CA SER A 62 -10.62 -6.50 -10.24
C SER A 62 -9.55 -5.48 -9.83
N LYS A 63 -9.92 -4.21 -9.80
CA LYS A 63 -9.00 -3.12 -9.42
C LYS A 63 -8.63 -3.18 -7.95
N LEU A 64 -9.58 -3.50 -7.07
CA LEU A 64 -9.29 -3.68 -5.65
C LEU A 64 -8.30 -4.83 -5.41
N SER A 65 -8.38 -5.90 -6.21
CA SER A 65 -7.43 -7.01 -6.12
C SER A 65 -6.02 -6.56 -6.43
N ILE A 66 -5.85 -5.66 -7.38
CA ILE A 66 -4.55 -5.06 -7.71
C ILE A 66 -4.04 -4.23 -6.53
N VAL A 67 -4.91 -3.42 -5.92
CA VAL A 67 -4.54 -2.62 -4.75
C VAL A 67 -4.06 -3.52 -3.61
N GLU A 68 -4.77 -4.62 -3.37
CA GLU A 68 -4.39 -5.60 -2.35
C GLU A 68 -3.00 -6.19 -2.62
N GLU A 69 -2.72 -6.58 -3.85
CA GLU A 69 -1.40 -7.10 -4.24
C GLU A 69 -0.29 -6.08 -4.00
N GLU A 70 -0.52 -4.82 -4.37
CA GLU A 70 0.45 -3.74 -4.18
C GLU A 70 0.67 -3.44 -2.71
N ALA A 71 -0.38 -3.49 -1.89
CA ALA A 71 -0.27 -3.29 -0.46
C ALA A 71 0.52 -4.44 0.20
N ASP A 72 0.28 -5.67 -0.23
CA ASP A 72 1.02 -6.83 0.26
C ASP A 72 2.49 -6.76 -0.13
N GLU A 73 2.79 -6.36 -1.36
CA GLU A 73 4.17 -6.16 -1.81
C GLU A 73 4.87 -5.08 -0.99
N SER A 74 4.16 -3.98 -0.70
CA SER A 74 4.71 -2.89 0.13
C SER A 74 5.10 -3.39 1.52
N LEU A 75 4.24 -4.21 2.13
CA LEU A 75 4.53 -4.79 3.44
C LEU A 75 5.76 -5.70 3.37
N PHE A 76 5.88 -6.50 2.33
CA PHE A 76 7.06 -7.34 2.11
C PHE A 76 8.35 -6.51 2.10
N TRP A 77 8.38 -5.42 1.36
CA TRP A 77 9.59 -4.58 1.29
C TRP A 77 9.88 -3.89 2.62
N LEU A 78 8.85 -3.47 3.35
CA LEU A 78 9.03 -2.90 4.70
C LEU A 78 9.64 -3.93 5.64
N GLU A 79 9.16 -5.17 5.59
CA GLU A 79 9.70 -6.27 6.39
C GLU A 79 11.18 -6.51 6.05
N ILE A 80 11.53 -6.56 4.77
CA ILE A 80 12.91 -6.74 4.33
C ILE A 80 13.82 -5.62 4.83
N ILE A 81 13.38 -4.37 4.71
CA ILE A 81 14.15 -3.21 5.17
C ILE A 81 14.46 -3.35 6.67
N LYS A 82 13.45 -3.74 7.45
CA LYS A 82 13.60 -3.88 8.90
C LYS A 82 14.45 -5.10 9.27
N GLU A 83 14.15 -6.27 8.70
CA GLU A 83 14.82 -7.52 9.04
C GLU A 83 16.29 -7.52 8.63
N MET A 84 16.62 -6.90 7.51
CA MET A 84 17.99 -6.80 7.04
C MET A 84 18.74 -5.58 7.60
N GLU A 85 18.08 -4.85 8.49
CA GLU A 85 18.66 -3.67 9.14
C GLU A 85 19.18 -2.62 8.14
N ILE A 86 18.48 -2.48 7.00
CA ILE A 86 18.84 -1.49 5.98
C ILE A 86 18.59 -0.09 6.51
N PHE A 87 17.48 0.08 7.24
CA PHE A 87 17.12 1.33 7.88
C PHE A 87 16.05 1.04 8.93
N TYR A 88 16.05 1.81 10.02
CA TYR A 88 14.96 1.74 11.00
C TYR A 88 14.70 3.12 11.61
N ALA A 89 13.42 3.41 11.78
CA ALA A 89 12.93 4.52 12.58
C ALA A 89 11.59 4.09 13.18
N PRO A 90 11.20 4.61 14.36
CA PRO A 90 9.95 4.19 15.02
C PRO A 90 8.69 4.33 14.15
N PHE A 91 8.65 5.33 13.27
CA PHE A 91 7.48 5.52 12.38
C PHE A 91 7.27 4.35 11.42
N MET A 92 8.32 3.52 11.18
CA MET A 92 8.18 2.32 10.33
C MET A 92 7.22 1.31 10.94
N ASP A 93 7.25 1.14 12.25
CA ASP A 93 6.36 0.20 12.93
C ASP A 93 4.90 0.64 12.77
N SER A 94 4.64 1.94 12.92
CA SER A 94 3.31 2.51 12.68
C SER A 94 2.88 2.35 11.23
N LEU A 95 3.81 2.54 10.30
CA LEU A 95 3.55 2.39 8.87
C LEU A 95 3.23 0.95 8.50
N MET A 96 3.94 -0.02 9.10
CA MET A 96 3.68 -1.44 8.88
C MET A 96 2.30 -1.84 9.44
N THR A 97 1.93 -1.32 10.61
CA THR A 97 0.60 -1.52 11.18
C THR A 97 -0.48 -0.95 10.26
N GLU A 98 -0.27 0.25 9.76
CA GLU A 98 -1.19 0.87 8.80
C GLU A 98 -1.32 0.05 7.52
N ASN A 99 -0.20 -0.48 7.04
CA ASN A 99 -0.17 -1.34 5.86
C ASN A 99 -1.06 -2.58 6.06
N ASP A 100 -0.92 -3.25 7.21
CA ASP A 100 -1.74 -4.41 7.56
C ASP A 100 -3.23 -4.05 7.63
N GLU A 101 -3.57 -2.91 8.21
CA GLU A 101 -4.96 -2.46 8.30
C GLU A 101 -5.54 -2.16 6.92
N ILE A 102 -4.76 -1.55 6.03
CA ILE A 102 -5.18 -1.28 4.65
C ILE A 102 -5.49 -2.60 3.94
N ILE A 103 -4.62 -3.59 4.08
CA ILE A 103 -4.83 -4.91 3.48
C ILE A 103 -6.14 -5.52 4.00
N ALA A 104 -6.37 -5.48 5.30
CA ALA A 104 -7.58 -6.02 5.91
C ALA A 104 -8.85 -5.34 5.38
N ILE A 105 -8.81 -4.02 5.23
CA ILE A 105 -9.93 -3.25 4.68
C ILE A 105 -10.19 -3.65 3.22
N LEU A 106 -9.14 -3.80 2.42
CA LEU A 106 -9.26 -4.19 1.02
C LEU A 106 -9.86 -5.59 0.88
N VAL A 107 -9.38 -6.54 1.67
CA VAL A 107 -9.91 -7.91 1.68
C VAL A 107 -11.40 -7.90 2.03
N SER A 108 -11.77 -7.14 3.06
CA SER A 108 -13.16 -7.00 3.49
C SER A 108 -14.03 -6.36 2.40
N SER A 109 -13.52 -5.32 1.74
CA SER A 109 -14.24 -4.62 0.66
C SER A 109 -14.49 -5.55 -0.53
N ILE A 110 -13.51 -6.37 -0.89
CA ILE A 110 -13.64 -7.34 -1.98
C ILE A 110 -14.72 -8.37 -1.64
N LYS A 111 -14.70 -8.92 -0.42
CA LYS A 111 -15.68 -9.90 0.03
C LYS A 111 -17.10 -9.31 0.01
N THR A 112 -17.25 -8.10 0.51
CA THR A 112 -18.55 -7.40 0.52
C THR A 112 -19.06 -7.17 -0.90
N SER A 113 -18.19 -6.73 -1.80
CA SER A 113 -18.56 -6.47 -3.19
C SER A 113 -18.98 -7.74 -3.94
N ARG A 114 -18.35 -8.88 -3.62
CA ARG A 114 -18.70 -10.17 -4.21
C ARG A 114 -20.06 -10.68 -3.72
N ARG A 115 -20.40 -10.42 -2.44
CA ARG A 115 -21.70 -10.82 -1.88
C ARG A 115 -22.87 -10.02 -2.43
N ASN A 116 -22.65 -8.75 -2.79
CA ASN A 116 -23.68 -7.82 -3.21
C ASN A 116 -23.92 -7.89 -4.73
N LYS A 117 -24.05 -9.09 -5.24
CA LYS A 117 -24.35 -9.30 -6.67
C LYS A 117 -25.80 -9.00 -7.00
#